data_46af64717a774501a304091809aeaeb8
#
_entry.id   46af64717a774501a304091809aeaeb8
#
_cell.length_a   1.000
_cell.length_b   1.000
_cell.length_c   1.000
_cell.angle_alpha   90.00
_cell.angle_beta   90.00
_cell.angle_gamma   90.00
#
_symmetry.space_group_name_H-M   'P 1'
#
loop_
_entity.id
_entity.type
_entity.pdbx_description
1 polymer ?
#
loop_
_entity_poly.entity_id
_entity_poly.type
_entity_poly.pdbx_seq_one_letter_code
_entity_poly.pdbx_strand_id
1 'polypeptide(L)'
;STLNQGATFTFQIQAQLGQSTEGETSQRTEQVLGLAPNQSEYRILVVEDRWTNRHLLVTLLKSAGFQVREAENGEEAVALWEQWKPHLIFMDMRMPVMDGYEATRQIKSHVKGHATVIIALTASAFEEQRSAILSAGCDDFMRKPFREEVLFAKIAEYLGVHYIYKAQELSVLPASRERIEELTPDALMVMPPEWLTQLYRAAEACRDEEILMLIEQIPDEYQSMKRSLIDLVDNFRLDIIFDLTQASTQ
;
A
#
# COMPACT_ATOMS: atom_id res chain seq x y z
N SER A 1 -35.81 -1.94 -6.75
CA SER A 1 -35.56 -0.49 -6.70
C SER A 1 -36.84 0.28 -6.92
N THR A 2 -37.03 1.34 -6.20
CA THR A 2 -38.17 2.26 -6.35
C THR A 2 -37.60 3.61 -6.76
N LEU A 3 -38.22 4.28 -7.72
CA LEU A 3 -37.77 5.57 -8.23
C LEU A 3 -37.63 6.57 -7.04
N ASN A 4 -36.47 7.21 -6.92
CA ASN A 4 -36.07 8.13 -5.83
C ASN A 4 -35.91 7.50 -4.42
N GLN A 5 -35.92 6.17 -4.29
CA GLN A 5 -35.69 5.46 -3.02
C GLN A 5 -34.42 4.57 -3.03
N GLY A 6 -33.62 4.67 -4.08
CA GLY A 6 -32.42 3.87 -4.26
C GLY A 6 -32.69 2.47 -4.81
N ALA A 7 -31.64 1.66 -4.87
CA ALA A 7 -31.68 0.27 -5.32
C ALA A 7 -30.91 -0.61 -4.33
N THR A 8 -31.48 -1.77 -4.03
CA THR A 8 -30.81 -2.81 -3.26
C THR A 8 -30.41 -3.94 -4.20
N PHE A 9 -29.12 -4.28 -4.20
CA PHE A 9 -28.59 -5.41 -4.92
C PHE A 9 -28.24 -6.50 -3.91
N THR A 10 -28.78 -7.70 -4.09
CA THR A 10 -28.47 -8.86 -3.27
C THR A 10 -27.82 -9.92 -4.15
N PHE A 11 -26.69 -10.46 -3.72
CA PHE A 11 -26.05 -11.58 -4.39
C PHE A 11 -25.69 -12.67 -3.38
N GLN A 12 -25.73 -13.91 -3.82
CA GLN A 12 -25.29 -15.07 -3.05
C GLN A 12 -24.05 -15.68 -3.71
N ILE A 13 -23.03 -15.94 -2.90
CA ILE A 13 -21.81 -16.62 -3.34
C ILE A 13 -21.78 -17.98 -2.67
N GLN A 14 -21.63 -19.03 -3.45
CA GLN A 14 -21.38 -20.38 -2.93
C GLN A 14 -19.87 -20.52 -2.76
N ALA A 15 -19.40 -20.53 -1.51
CA ALA A 15 -18.00 -20.72 -1.19
C ALA A 15 -17.79 -22.08 -0.52
N GLN A 16 -16.77 -22.81 -0.93
CA GLN A 16 -16.28 -23.97 -0.20
C GLN A 16 -15.15 -23.52 0.73
N LEU A 17 -15.18 -23.98 1.98
CA LEU A 17 -14.05 -23.83 2.87
C LEU A 17 -12.84 -24.51 2.24
N GLY A 18 -11.88 -23.73 1.77
CA GLY A 18 -10.59 -24.23 1.33
C GLY A 18 -9.84 -24.81 2.53
N GLN A 19 -9.28 -26.00 2.40
CA GLN A 19 -8.30 -26.47 3.34
C GLN A 19 -7.09 -25.56 3.20
N SER A 20 -6.67 -24.92 4.29
CA SER A 20 -5.41 -24.18 4.34
C SER A 20 -4.29 -25.15 3.99
N THR A 21 -3.74 -25.02 2.79
CA THR A 21 -2.45 -25.61 2.47
C THR A 21 -1.43 -24.87 3.36
N GLU A 22 -0.96 -25.54 4.39
CA GLU A 22 0.24 -25.16 5.12
C GLU A 22 1.39 -25.02 4.12
N GLY A 23 1.66 -23.81 3.66
CA GLY A 23 2.69 -23.56 2.65
C GLY A 23 2.78 -22.16 2.10
N GLU A 24 1.82 -21.27 2.35
CA GLU A 24 2.08 -19.87 2.13
C GLU A 24 2.90 -19.34 3.30
N THR A 25 4.21 -19.35 3.09
CA THR A 25 5.13 -18.52 3.86
C THR A 25 4.55 -17.12 3.86
N SER A 26 3.99 -16.70 4.99
CA SER A 26 3.68 -15.32 5.27
C SER A 26 4.92 -14.52 4.89
N GLN A 27 4.93 -13.90 3.72
CA GLN A 27 5.99 -12.99 3.33
C GLN A 27 5.93 -11.88 4.35
N ARG A 28 6.90 -11.93 5.28
CA ARG A 28 7.09 -10.89 6.30
C ARG A 28 7.21 -9.59 5.54
N THR A 29 6.29 -8.69 5.80
CA THR A 29 6.23 -7.36 5.22
C THR A 29 7.36 -6.55 5.85
N GLU A 30 8.53 -6.58 5.25
CA GLU A 30 9.69 -5.81 5.72
C GLU A 30 9.50 -4.36 5.27
N GLN A 31 9.17 -3.48 6.22
CA GLN A 31 9.01 -2.06 5.95
C GLN A 31 10.35 -1.44 5.54
N VAL A 32 10.39 -0.80 4.37
CA VAL A 32 11.57 -0.06 3.90
C VAL A 32 11.73 1.21 4.73
N LEU A 33 12.87 1.35 5.41
CA LEU A 33 13.24 2.57 6.14
C LEU A 33 13.96 3.60 5.25
N GLY A 34 14.65 3.13 4.22
CA GLY A 34 15.38 3.99 3.31
C GLY A 34 16.40 3.23 2.46
N LEU A 35 17.09 3.97 1.61
CA LEU A 35 18.19 3.45 0.82
C LEU A 35 19.39 3.09 1.72
N ALA A 36 20.05 1.96 1.42
CA ALA A 36 21.30 1.62 2.09
C ALA A 36 22.40 2.67 1.78
N PRO A 37 23.33 2.91 2.71
CA PRO A 37 24.39 3.91 2.54
C PRO A 37 25.32 3.57 1.37
N ASN A 38 26.02 4.58 0.87
CA ASN A 38 27.01 4.47 -0.22
C ASN A 38 26.44 4.05 -1.59
N GLN A 39 25.18 4.33 -1.85
CA GLN A 39 24.60 4.18 -3.18
C GLN A 39 24.58 5.50 -3.96
N SER A 40 24.45 5.41 -5.29
CA SER A 40 24.27 6.57 -6.15
C SER A 40 22.95 7.28 -5.85
N GLU A 41 22.86 8.56 -6.18
CA GLU A 41 21.60 9.28 -6.14
C GLU A 41 20.69 8.82 -7.28
N TYR A 42 19.54 8.28 -6.94
CA TYR A 42 18.55 7.85 -7.92
C TYR A 42 17.45 8.89 -8.06
N ARG A 43 17.17 9.25 -9.31
CA ARG A 43 16.12 10.20 -9.71
C ARG A 43 14.91 9.45 -10.24
N ILE A 44 13.76 9.67 -9.62
CA ILE A 44 12.49 9.05 -10.00
C ILE A 44 11.49 10.16 -10.37
N LEU A 45 10.88 10.05 -11.54
CA LEU A 45 9.79 10.92 -11.96
C LEU A 45 8.45 10.21 -11.73
N VAL A 46 7.53 10.88 -11.04
CA VAL A 46 6.16 10.40 -10.82
C VAL A 46 5.22 11.21 -11.70
N VAL A 47 4.49 10.51 -12.58
CA VAL A 47 3.54 11.11 -13.51
C VAL A 47 2.14 10.58 -13.24
N GLU A 48 1.28 11.42 -12.72
CA GLU A 48 -0.06 11.07 -12.27
C GLU A 48 -0.94 12.33 -12.25
N ASP A 49 -2.11 12.33 -12.85
CA ASP A 49 -3.00 13.49 -12.92
C ASP A 49 -3.69 13.79 -11.58
N ARG A 50 -4.01 12.78 -10.79
CA ARG A 50 -4.66 12.93 -9.50
C ARG A 50 -3.67 13.31 -8.42
N TRP A 51 -3.82 14.52 -7.89
CA TRP A 51 -2.94 15.04 -6.84
C TRP A 51 -2.77 14.11 -5.64
N THR A 52 -3.85 13.49 -5.14
CA THR A 52 -3.79 12.58 -3.99
C THR A 52 -2.90 11.36 -4.23
N ASN A 53 -3.04 10.72 -5.39
CA ASN A 53 -2.23 9.56 -5.76
C ASN A 53 -0.77 9.96 -5.97
N ARG A 54 -0.55 11.08 -6.68
CA ARG A 54 0.78 11.62 -6.95
C ARG A 54 1.50 11.97 -5.66
N HIS A 55 0.83 12.69 -4.74
CA HIS A 55 1.38 13.11 -3.46
C HIS A 55 1.78 11.92 -2.59
N LEU A 56 0.94 10.89 -2.51
CA LEU A 56 1.24 9.67 -1.76
C LEU A 56 2.53 9.02 -2.28
N LEU A 57 2.63 8.81 -3.60
CA LEU A 57 3.79 8.17 -4.21
C LEU A 57 5.07 8.99 -4.01
N VAL A 58 4.98 10.31 -4.21
CA VAL A 58 6.10 11.24 -4.03
C VAL A 58 6.58 11.23 -2.59
N THR A 59 5.65 11.28 -1.62
CA THR A 59 5.98 11.25 -0.19
C THR A 59 6.68 9.94 0.17
N LEU A 60 6.15 8.82 -0.25
CA LEU A 60 6.71 7.49 0.00
C LEU A 60 8.13 7.35 -0.57
N LEU A 61 8.35 7.77 -1.81
CA LEU A 61 9.66 7.69 -2.45
C LEU A 61 10.68 8.65 -1.83
N LYS A 62 10.25 9.87 -1.47
CA LYS A 62 11.13 10.83 -0.78
C LYS A 62 11.53 10.35 0.62
N SER A 63 10.61 9.74 1.37
CA SER A 63 10.92 9.18 2.70
C SER A 63 11.94 8.05 2.63
N ALA A 64 11.94 7.28 1.53
CA ALA A 64 12.95 6.24 1.28
C ALA A 64 14.31 6.79 0.83
N GLY A 65 14.45 8.09 0.53
CA GLY A 65 15.70 8.73 0.17
C GLY A 65 15.94 8.94 -1.32
N PHE A 66 14.93 8.75 -2.16
CA PHE A 66 15.02 9.04 -3.60
C PHE A 66 14.90 10.55 -3.89
N GLN A 67 15.58 11.01 -4.95
CA GLN A 67 15.27 12.30 -5.55
C GLN A 67 14.03 12.15 -6.41
N VAL A 68 12.97 12.91 -6.12
CA VAL A 68 11.68 12.78 -6.79
C VAL A 68 11.23 14.11 -7.36
N ARG A 69 10.84 14.10 -8.65
CA ARG A 69 10.05 15.15 -9.29
C ARG A 69 8.71 14.60 -9.72
N GLU A 70 7.76 15.47 -9.96
CA GLU A 70 6.39 15.14 -10.29
C GLU A 70 5.91 15.89 -11.53
N ALA A 71 5.01 15.26 -12.30
CA ALA A 71 4.31 15.81 -13.45
C ALA A 71 2.82 15.42 -13.38
N GLU A 72 1.96 16.26 -13.93
CA GLU A 72 0.50 16.06 -13.91
C GLU A 72 -0.05 15.45 -15.21
N ASN A 73 0.77 15.41 -16.25
CA ASN A 73 0.40 14.91 -17.58
C ASN A 73 1.65 14.48 -18.37
N GLY A 74 1.41 13.88 -19.54
CA GLY A 74 2.49 13.39 -20.41
C GLY A 74 3.39 14.48 -20.98
N GLU A 75 2.88 15.68 -21.29
CA GLU A 75 3.70 16.78 -21.83
C GLU A 75 4.73 17.25 -20.80
N GLU A 76 4.29 17.47 -19.58
CA GLU A 76 5.19 17.81 -18.47
C GLU A 76 6.20 16.70 -18.20
N ALA A 77 5.77 15.44 -18.30
CA ALA A 77 6.64 14.29 -18.11
C ALA A 77 7.77 14.27 -19.13
N VAL A 78 7.49 14.48 -20.42
CA VAL A 78 8.49 14.55 -21.51
C VAL A 78 9.45 15.72 -21.28
N ALA A 79 8.94 16.91 -20.97
CA ALA A 79 9.76 18.10 -20.70
C ALA A 79 10.69 17.90 -19.49
N LEU A 80 10.18 17.34 -18.39
CA LEU A 80 10.99 17.05 -17.21
C LEU A 80 12.00 15.93 -17.46
N TRP A 81 11.63 14.91 -18.24
CA TRP A 81 12.55 13.85 -18.62
C TRP A 81 13.75 14.40 -19.40
N GLU A 82 13.54 15.26 -20.37
CA GLU A 82 14.62 15.88 -21.15
C GLU A 82 15.60 16.69 -20.29
N GLN A 83 15.06 17.47 -19.35
CA GLN A 83 15.84 18.38 -18.51
C GLN A 83 16.55 17.66 -17.36
N TRP A 84 15.85 16.74 -16.71
CA TRP A 84 16.31 16.17 -15.42
C TRP A 84 16.87 14.77 -15.53
N LYS A 85 16.58 14.04 -16.62
CA LYS A 85 17.08 12.70 -16.92
C LYS A 85 16.84 11.73 -15.76
N PRO A 86 15.62 11.42 -15.40
CA PRO A 86 15.30 10.46 -14.37
C PRO A 86 15.80 9.07 -14.76
N HIS A 87 16.18 8.25 -13.77
CA HIS A 87 16.56 6.87 -13.99
C HIS A 87 15.33 5.97 -14.17
N LEU A 88 14.23 6.31 -13.44
CA LEU A 88 12.97 5.60 -13.49
C LEU A 88 11.80 6.58 -13.53
N ILE A 89 10.76 6.22 -14.27
CA ILE A 89 9.48 6.95 -14.35
C ILE A 89 8.35 6.01 -13.95
N PHE A 90 7.56 6.42 -12.97
CA PHE A 90 6.23 5.85 -12.75
C PHE A 90 5.23 6.65 -13.58
N MET A 91 4.60 6.01 -14.56
CA MET A 91 3.77 6.66 -15.58
C MET A 91 2.32 6.18 -15.48
N ASP A 92 1.40 7.05 -15.09
CA ASP A 92 -0.02 6.75 -15.30
C ASP A 92 -0.33 6.70 -16.80
N MET A 93 -1.04 5.65 -17.19
CA MET A 93 -1.38 5.45 -18.60
C MET A 93 -2.60 6.29 -19.03
N ARG A 94 -3.42 6.77 -18.08
CA ARG A 94 -4.65 7.53 -18.39
C ARG A 94 -4.64 8.91 -17.75
N MET A 95 -4.23 9.89 -18.51
CA MET A 95 -4.15 11.29 -18.09
C MET A 95 -4.71 12.22 -19.15
N PRO A 96 -5.19 13.43 -18.77
CA PRO A 96 -5.57 14.47 -19.72
C PRO A 96 -4.35 15.06 -20.44
N VAL A 97 -4.57 15.86 -21.47
CA VAL A 97 -3.59 16.56 -22.30
C VAL A 97 -2.79 15.59 -23.15
N MET A 98 -1.88 14.82 -22.56
CA MET A 98 -1.14 13.74 -23.19
C MET A 98 -1.17 12.52 -22.27
N ASP A 99 -1.59 11.38 -22.79
CA ASP A 99 -1.64 10.13 -22.04
C ASP A 99 -0.25 9.49 -21.87
N GLY A 100 -0.16 8.50 -20.99
CA GLY A 100 1.11 7.83 -20.71
C GLY A 100 1.64 6.99 -21.88
N TYR A 101 0.77 6.53 -22.76
CA TYR A 101 1.19 5.78 -23.96
C TYR A 101 1.95 6.69 -24.93
N GLU A 102 1.42 7.89 -25.19
CA GLU A 102 2.05 8.86 -26.08
C GLU A 102 3.34 9.40 -25.46
N ALA A 103 3.33 9.76 -24.17
CA ALA A 103 4.52 10.20 -23.45
C ALA A 103 5.63 9.14 -23.50
N THR A 104 5.28 7.88 -23.26
CA THR A 104 6.24 6.76 -23.31
C THR A 104 6.84 6.61 -24.71
N ARG A 105 6.01 6.63 -25.78
CA ARG A 105 6.50 6.56 -27.16
C ARG A 105 7.45 7.69 -27.48
N GLN A 106 7.13 8.90 -27.08
CA GLN A 106 8.00 10.07 -27.29
C GLN A 106 9.34 9.91 -26.59
N ILE A 107 9.33 9.57 -25.30
CA ILE A 107 10.57 9.33 -24.54
C ILE A 107 11.40 8.22 -25.17
N LYS A 108 10.80 7.06 -25.46
CA LYS A 108 11.49 5.88 -26.01
C LYS A 108 11.94 6.05 -27.46
N SER A 109 11.38 7.03 -28.21
CA SER A 109 11.87 7.37 -29.54
C SER A 109 13.27 8.00 -29.54
N HIS A 110 13.68 8.57 -28.42
CA HIS A 110 15.00 9.15 -28.25
C HIS A 110 16.02 8.07 -27.79
N VAL A 111 17.23 8.10 -28.34
CA VAL A 111 18.31 7.15 -27.95
C VAL A 111 18.53 7.15 -26.41
N LYS A 112 18.47 8.31 -25.78
CA LYS A 112 18.62 8.44 -24.31
C LYS A 112 17.43 7.87 -23.54
N GLY A 113 16.26 7.77 -24.16
CA GLY A 113 15.05 7.25 -23.52
C GLY A 113 15.14 5.75 -23.24
N HIS A 114 15.96 5.02 -23.98
CA HIS A 114 16.18 3.59 -23.73
C HIS A 114 16.90 3.32 -22.40
N ALA A 115 17.63 4.30 -21.89
CA ALA A 115 18.30 4.18 -20.58
C ALA A 115 17.40 4.54 -19.39
N THR A 116 16.20 5.12 -19.66
CA THR A 116 15.22 5.43 -18.60
C THR A 116 14.22 4.29 -18.49
N VAL A 117 14.10 3.73 -17.31
CA VAL A 117 13.08 2.70 -17.00
C VAL A 117 11.71 3.37 -16.87
N ILE A 118 10.72 2.84 -17.57
CA ILE A 118 9.32 3.33 -17.49
C ILE A 118 8.43 2.21 -16.99
N ILE A 119 7.88 2.38 -15.78
CA ILE A 119 6.91 1.46 -15.18
C ILE A 119 5.53 2.08 -15.27
N ALA A 120 4.64 1.45 -16.03
CA ALA A 120 3.28 1.91 -16.21
C ALA A 120 2.44 1.68 -14.95
N LEU A 121 1.68 2.68 -14.52
CA LEU A 121 0.65 2.56 -13.50
C LEU A 121 -0.72 2.40 -14.17
N THR A 122 -1.43 1.28 -13.92
CA THR A 122 -2.70 0.97 -14.58
C THR A 122 -3.78 0.53 -13.60
N ALA A 123 -5.03 0.93 -13.86
CA ALA A 123 -6.19 0.46 -13.09
C ALA A 123 -6.64 -0.97 -13.47
N SER A 124 -6.18 -1.49 -14.61
CA SER A 124 -6.65 -2.77 -15.15
C SER A 124 -5.49 -3.74 -15.40
N ALA A 125 -5.73 -5.00 -15.13
CA ALA A 125 -4.76 -6.10 -15.33
C ALA A 125 -5.11 -7.02 -16.51
N PHE A 126 -6.00 -6.59 -17.42
CA PHE A 126 -6.36 -7.41 -18.57
C PHE A 126 -5.17 -7.57 -19.52
N GLU A 127 -5.03 -8.77 -20.09
CA GLU A 127 -3.90 -9.15 -20.94
C GLU A 127 -3.76 -8.26 -22.19
N GLU A 128 -4.88 -7.77 -22.72
CA GLU A 128 -4.89 -6.82 -23.83
C GLU A 128 -4.21 -5.50 -23.50
N GLN A 129 -4.38 -5.00 -22.28
CA GLN A 129 -3.72 -3.77 -21.83
C GLN A 129 -2.23 -3.97 -21.56
N ARG A 130 -1.84 -5.15 -21.07
CA ARG A 130 -0.43 -5.50 -20.90
C ARG A 130 0.32 -5.44 -22.23
N SER A 131 -0.26 -6.03 -23.27
CA SER A 131 0.33 -6.00 -24.61
C SER A 131 0.47 -4.56 -25.15
N ALA A 132 -0.54 -3.71 -24.96
CA ALA A 132 -0.51 -2.31 -25.37
C ALA A 132 0.57 -1.49 -24.61
N ILE A 133 0.70 -1.69 -23.29
CA ILE A 133 1.69 -1.03 -22.44
C ILE A 133 3.12 -1.38 -22.89
N LEU A 134 3.41 -2.66 -23.09
CA LEU A 134 4.73 -3.11 -23.54
C LEU A 134 5.02 -2.65 -24.98
N SER A 135 4.01 -2.66 -25.87
CA SER A 135 4.14 -2.17 -27.23
C SER A 135 4.39 -0.65 -27.31
N ALA A 136 3.94 0.12 -26.33
CA ALA A 136 4.27 1.53 -26.21
C ALA A 136 5.73 1.80 -25.81
N GLY A 137 6.43 0.77 -25.29
CA GLY A 137 7.81 0.83 -24.87
C GLY A 137 8.02 0.90 -23.36
N CYS A 138 6.99 0.67 -22.54
CA CYS A 138 7.19 0.53 -21.10
C CYS A 138 8.01 -0.73 -20.81
N ASP A 139 8.87 -0.64 -19.80
CA ASP A 139 9.71 -1.75 -19.36
C ASP A 139 8.93 -2.71 -18.47
N ASP A 140 7.95 -2.17 -17.71
CA ASP A 140 7.10 -2.98 -16.84
C ASP A 140 5.78 -2.24 -16.53
N PHE A 141 4.92 -2.86 -15.73
CA PHE A 141 3.68 -2.25 -15.25
C PHE A 141 3.36 -2.65 -13.82
N MET A 142 2.58 -1.78 -13.14
CA MET A 142 2.00 -2.02 -11.82
C MET A 142 0.51 -1.72 -11.84
N ARG A 143 -0.27 -2.59 -11.21
CA ARG A 143 -1.72 -2.41 -11.07
C ARG A 143 -2.04 -1.56 -9.84
N LYS A 144 -2.89 -0.56 -10.02
CA LYS A 144 -3.49 0.22 -8.92
C LYS A 144 -4.72 -0.52 -8.34
N PRO A 145 -4.92 -0.56 -7.00
CA PRO A 145 -3.98 -0.10 -5.97
C PRO A 145 -2.80 -1.07 -5.83
N PHE A 146 -1.63 -0.56 -5.51
CA PHE A 146 -0.42 -1.35 -5.30
C PHE A 146 0.07 -1.20 -3.86
N ARG A 147 0.77 -2.23 -3.38
CA ARG A 147 1.39 -2.24 -2.07
C ARG A 147 2.78 -1.63 -2.13
N GLU A 148 3.21 -1.04 -1.02
CA GLU A 148 4.54 -0.44 -0.87
C GLU A 148 5.66 -1.43 -1.20
N GLU A 149 5.54 -2.68 -0.75
CA GLU A 149 6.55 -3.71 -0.98
C GLU A 149 6.74 -4.00 -2.47
N VAL A 150 5.65 -4.04 -3.23
CA VAL A 150 5.69 -4.26 -4.68
C VAL A 150 6.37 -3.10 -5.40
N LEU A 151 6.11 -1.87 -4.94
CA LEU A 151 6.74 -0.67 -5.47
C LEU A 151 8.26 -0.73 -5.28
N PHE A 152 8.71 -0.94 -4.03
CA PHE A 152 10.13 -0.98 -3.72
C PHE A 152 10.86 -2.19 -4.31
N ALA A 153 10.19 -3.35 -4.41
CA ALA A 153 10.74 -4.51 -5.08
C ALA A 153 11.02 -4.23 -6.57
N LYS A 154 10.10 -3.58 -7.28
CA LYS A 154 10.31 -3.20 -8.68
C LYS A 154 11.42 -2.16 -8.84
N ILE A 155 11.50 -1.18 -7.96
CA ILE A 155 12.61 -0.22 -8.00
C ILE A 155 13.96 -0.94 -7.80
N ALA A 156 14.03 -1.88 -6.86
CA ALA A 156 15.24 -2.67 -6.63
C ALA A 156 15.59 -3.53 -7.85
N GLU A 157 14.61 -4.16 -8.48
CA GLU A 157 14.79 -4.98 -9.68
C GLU A 157 15.41 -4.19 -10.84
N TYR A 158 14.89 -2.97 -11.10
CA TYR A 158 15.30 -2.18 -12.26
C TYR A 158 16.50 -1.26 -12.01
N LEU A 159 16.67 -0.75 -10.80
CA LEU A 159 17.76 0.18 -10.48
C LEU A 159 18.91 -0.47 -9.68
N GLY A 160 18.73 -1.70 -9.21
CA GLY A 160 19.73 -2.42 -8.41
C GLY A 160 19.96 -1.78 -7.05
N VAL A 161 18.98 -1.06 -6.51
CA VAL A 161 19.08 -0.42 -5.19
C VAL A 161 18.95 -1.44 -4.07
N HIS A 162 19.61 -1.16 -2.96
CA HIS A 162 19.48 -1.92 -1.71
C HIS A 162 18.80 -1.03 -0.67
N TYR A 163 17.91 -1.62 0.13
CA TYR A 163 17.17 -0.93 1.17
C TYR A 163 17.68 -1.31 2.55
N ILE A 164 17.53 -0.39 3.49
CA ILE A 164 17.51 -0.68 4.92
C ILE A 164 16.06 -0.99 5.25
N TYR A 165 15.84 -2.16 5.77
CA TYR A 165 14.53 -2.56 6.28
C TYR A 165 14.46 -2.27 7.77
N LYS A 166 13.28 -1.98 8.28
CA LYS A 166 13.04 -1.96 9.70
C LYS A 166 13.40 -3.35 10.22
N ALA A 167 14.54 -3.47 10.91
CA ALA A 167 14.84 -4.69 11.62
C ALA A 167 13.65 -4.89 12.58
N GLN A 168 12.82 -5.89 12.30
CA GLN A 168 12.15 -6.50 13.43
C GLN A 168 13.31 -6.92 14.34
N GLU A 169 13.40 -6.30 15.51
CA GLU A 169 14.25 -6.81 16.54
C GLU A 169 13.93 -8.30 16.65
N LEU A 170 14.73 -9.10 15.94
CA LEU A 170 14.97 -10.44 16.38
C LEU A 170 15.66 -10.22 17.73
N SER A 171 14.82 -10.06 18.74
CA SER A 171 15.23 -10.31 20.11
C SER A 171 15.77 -11.74 20.11
N VAL A 172 17.07 -11.86 19.78
CA VAL A 172 17.88 -12.98 20.22
C VAL A 172 18.05 -12.73 21.71
N LEU A 173 16.94 -12.75 22.42
CA LEU A 173 16.90 -12.91 23.85
C LEU A 173 17.00 -14.41 24.14
N PRO A 174 17.89 -14.83 25.01
CA PRO A 174 17.94 -16.20 25.48
C PRO A 174 16.57 -16.52 26.10
N ALA A 175 15.90 -17.50 25.54
CA ALA A 175 14.75 -18.25 26.02
C ALA A 175 14.04 -17.73 27.30
N SER A 176 13.50 -16.55 27.27
CA SER A 176 12.41 -16.14 28.12
C SER A 176 11.32 -15.63 27.18
N ARG A 177 10.35 -16.49 26.95
CA ARG A 177 9.15 -16.22 26.19
C ARG A 177 8.40 -15.06 26.85
N GLU A 178 8.66 -13.82 26.43
CA GLU A 178 7.60 -12.81 26.43
C GLU A 178 6.74 -13.12 25.21
N ARG A 179 5.66 -13.86 25.48
CA ARG A 179 4.54 -13.99 24.56
C ARG A 179 4.13 -12.58 24.15
N ILE A 180 4.13 -12.28 22.85
CA ILE A 180 3.17 -11.32 22.31
C ILE A 180 1.85 -11.92 22.75
N GLU A 181 1.19 -11.32 23.74
CA GLU A 181 -0.14 -11.72 24.14
C GLU A 181 -0.99 -11.51 22.89
N GLU A 182 -1.37 -12.62 22.26
CA GLU A 182 -2.38 -12.61 21.23
C GLU A 182 -3.56 -11.86 21.81
N LEU A 183 -4.04 -10.84 21.10
CA LEU A 183 -5.20 -10.06 21.52
C LEU A 183 -6.37 -11.05 21.62
N THR A 184 -6.65 -11.48 22.84
CA THR A 184 -7.72 -12.44 23.13
C THR A 184 -8.96 -11.68 23.58
N PRO A 185 -10.17 -12.24 23.41
CA PRO A 185 -11.38 -11.67 23.97
C PRO A 185 -11.26 -11.35 25.46
N ASP A 186 -10.56 -12.21 26.22
CA ASP A 186 -10.33 -12.02 27.65
C ASP A 186 -9.45 -10.79 27.95
N ALA A 187 -8.50 -10.46 27.07
CA ALA A 187 -7.66 -9.27 27.21
C ALA A 187 -8.48 -7.98 27.08
N LEU A 188 -9.54 -7.99 26.28
CA LEU A 188 -10.43 -6.84 26.11
C LEU A 188 -11.39 -6.65 27.31
N MET A 189 -11.64 -7.70 28.11
CA MET A 189 -12.55 -7.63 29.25
C MET A 189 -12.05 -6.73 30.41
N VAL A 190 -10.83 -6.25 30.35
CA VAL A 190 -10.31 -5.25 31.31
C VAL A 190 -10.94 -3.89 31.07
N MET A 191 -11.52 -3.66 29.89
CA MET A 191 -12.20 -2.42 29.53
C MET A 191 -13.68 -2.45 29.94
N PRO A 192 -14.30 -1.29 30.21
CA PRO A 192 -15.71 -1.23 30.59
C PRO A 192 -16.63 -1.85 29.53
N PRO A 193 -17.73 -2.52 29.92
CA PRO A 193 -18.68 -3.11 28.96
C PRO A 193 -19.26 -2.13 27.95
N GLU A 194 -19.42 -0.86 28.38
CA GLU A 194 -19.89 0.21 27.51
C GLU A 194 -18.89 0.53 26.40
N TRP A 195 -17.58 0.50 26.72
CA TRP A 195 -16.50 0.71 25.77
C TRP A 195 -16.45 -0.45 24.74
N LEU A 196 -16.57 -1.70 25.19
CA LEU A 196 -16.64 -2.87 24.33
C LEU A 196 -17.82 -2.80 23.35
N THR A 197 -19.00 -2.34 23.85
CA THR A 197 -20.18 -2.16 23.01
C THR A 197 -19.97 -1.08 21.95
N GLN A 198 -19.28 0.02 22.28
CA GLN A 198 -18.96 1.06 21.33
C GLN A 198 -17.94 0.57 20.29
N LEU A 199 -16.91 -0.15 20.73
CA LEU A 199 -15.90 -0.73 19.83
C LEU A 199 -16.54 -1.72 18.84
N TYR A 200 -17.42 -2.59 19.33
CA TYR A 200 -18.20 -3.51 18.50
C TYR A 200 -18.98 -2.77 17.41
N ARG A 201 -19.76 -1.73 17.79
CA ARG A 201 -20.56 -0.95 16.84
C ARG A 201 -19.73 -0.18 15.84
N ALA A 202 -18.59 0.36 16.26
CA ALA A 202 -17.68 1.07 15.39
C ALA A 202 -17.03 0.11 14.36
N ALA A 203 -16.64 -1.10 14.79
CA ALA A 203 -16.10 -2.13 13.91
C ALA A 203 -17.15 -2.66 12.94
N GLU A 204 -18.39 -2.93 13.40
CA GLU A 204 -19.53 -3.35 12.57
C GLU A 204 -19.84 -2.31 11.47
N ALA A 205 -19.73 -1.02 11.81
CA ALA A 205 -20.00 0.08 10.89
C ALA A 205 -18.76 0.51 10.07
N CYS A 206 -17.61 -0.17 10.21
CA CYS A 206 -16.33 0.16 9.57
C CYS A 206 -15.94 1.64 9.76
N ARG A 207 -16.02 2.14 11.01
CA ARG A 207 -15.71 3.55 11.36
C ARG A 207 -14.36 3.66 12.02
N ASP A 208 -13.30 3.72 11.22
CA ASP A 208 -11.91 3.73 11.66
C ASP A 208 -11.61 4.87 12.65
N GLU A 209 -12.13 6.07 12.39
CA GLU A 209 -11.92 7.23 13.26
C GLU A 209 -12.53 7.03 14.66
N GLU A 210 -13.73 6.43 14.74
CA GLU A 210 -14.38 6.13 16.02
C GLU A 210 -13.60 5.05 16.80
N ILE A 211 -13.07 4.04 16.10
CA ILE A 211 -12.23 3.00 16.69
C ILE A 211 -10.96 3.61 17.26
N LEU A 212 -10.28 4.48 16.52
CA LEU A 212 -9.06 5.15 16.98
C LEU A 212 -9.31 6.01 18.21
N MET A 213 -10.43 6.75 18.26
CA MET A 213 -10.81 7.54 19.45
C MET A 213 -11.08 6.65 20.68
N LEU A 214 -11.63 5.45 20.48
CA LEU A 214 -11.83 4.49 21.57
C LEU A 214 -10.50 3.90 22.05
N ILE A 215 -9.58 3.62 21.12
CA ILE A 215 -8.24 3.12 21.44
C ILE A 215 -7.44 4.14 22.28
N GLU A 216 -7.63 5.44 22.05
CA GLU A 216 -6.98 6.48 22.86
C GLU A 216 -7.41 6.48 24.32
N GLN A 217 -8.60 5.98 24.64
CA GLN A 217 -9.11 5.87 26.01
C GLN A 217 -8.50 4.70 26.80
N ILE A 218 -7.74 3.82 26.15
CA ILE A 218 -7.08 2.69 26.78
C ILE A 218 -5.97 3.21 27.72
N PRO A 219 -5.97 2.83 29.00
CA PRO A 219 -4.94 3.23 29.96
C PRO A 219 -3.53 2.81 29.53
N ASP A 220 -2.53 3.60 29.92
CA ASP A 220 -1.14 3.38 29.53
C ASP A 220 -0.57 2.04 30.06
N GLU A 221 -1.18 1.44 31.06
CA GLU A 221 -0.81 0.12 31.56
C GLU A 221 -1.11 -1.02 30.56
N TYR A 222 -1.99 -0.80 29.58
CA TYR A 222 -2.38 -1.76 28.53
C TYR A 222 -1.81 -1.39 27.16
N GLN A 223 -0.58 -0.91 27.10
CA GLN A 223 0.10 -0.48 25.89
C GLN A 223 0.19 -1.55 24.79
N SER A 224 0.34 -2.84 25.17
CA SER A 224 0.37 -3.96 24.21
C SER A 224 -0.96 -4.10 23.48
N MET A 225 -2.09 -4.06 24.21
CA MET A 225 -3.44 -4.09 23.66
C MET A 225 -3.70 -2.89 22.74
N LYS A 226 -3.31 -1.68 23.18
CA LYS A 226 -3.43 -0.43 22.38
C LYS A 226 -2.71 -0.55 21.05
N ARG A 227 -1.45 -1.05 21.05
CA ARG A 227 -0.66 -1.26 19.83
C ARG A 227 -1.29 -2.30 18.91
N SER A 228 -1.73 -3.43 19.44
CA SER A 228 -2.35 -4.49 18.65
C SER A 228 -3.65 -4.04 17.98
N LEU A 229 -4.47 -3.23 18.67
CA LEU A 229 -5.69 -2.67 18.08
C LEU A 229 -5.37 -1.63 16.99
N ILE A 230 -4.39 -0.76 17.20
CA ILE A 230 -3.92 0.19 16.16
C ILE A 230 -3.44 -0.58 14.94
N ASP A 231 -2.62 -1.62 15.13
CA ASP A 231 -2.12 -2.44 14.03
C ASP A 231 -3.24 -3.11 13.22
N LEU A 232 -4.31 -3.55 13.89
CA LEU A 232 -5.48 -4.10 13.21
C LEU A 232 -6.23 -3.02 12.38
N VAL A 233 -6.36 -1.80 12.90
CA VAL A 233 -6.99 -0.68 12.16
C VAL A 233 -6.15 -0.29 10.96
N ASP A 234 -4.84 -0.11 11.14
CA ASP A 234 -3.89 0.28 10.08
C ASP A 234 -3.81 -0.76 8.96
N ASN A 235 -4.03 -2.03 9.28
CA ASN A 235 -4.09 -3.14 8.32
C ASN A 235 -5.50 -3.44 7.78
N PHE A 236 -6.50 -2.60 8.08
CA PHE A 236 -7.90 -2.78 7.69
C PHE A 236 -8.50 -4.11 8.14
N ARG A 237 -8.06 -4.66 9.28
CA ARG A 237 -8.53 -5.91 9.86
C ARG A 237 -9.61 -5.67 10.93
N LEU A 238 -10.62 -4.88 10.57
CA LEU A 238 -11.74 -4.57 11.45
C LEU A 238 -12.62 -5.80 11.73
N ASP A 239 -12.55 -6.80 10.83
CA ASP A 239 -13.13 -8.12 11.00
C ASP A 239 -12.67 -8.79 12.30
N ILE A 240 -11.37 -8.72 12.61
CA ILE A 240 -10.82 -9.29 13.84
C ILE A 240 -11.31 -8.53 15.08
N ILE A 241 -11.35 -7.18 15.02
CA ILE A 241 -11.87 -6.38 16.13
C ILE A 241 -13.34 -6.72 16.41
N PHE A 242 -14.12 -6.91 15.36
CA PHE A 242 -15.52 -7.31 15.44
C PHE A 242 -15.66 -8.68 16.12
N ASP A 243 -14.91 -9.70 15.67
CA ASP A 243 -14.96 -11.06 16.22
C ASP A 243 -14.53 -11.11 17.69
N LEU A 244 -13.47 -10.39 18.06
CA LEU A 244 -12.98 -10.28 19.43
C LEU A 244 -14.01 -9.64 20.37
N THR A 245 -14.70 -8.60 19.91
CA THR A 245 -15.72 -7.91 20.72
C THR A 245 -17.02 -8.69 20.78
N GLN A 246 -17.39 -9.44 19.75
CA GLN A 246 -18.56 -10.30 19.74
C GLN A 246 -18.41 -11.43 20.78
N ALA A 247 -17.23 -12.05 20.86
CA ALA A 247 -16.93 -13.10 21.83
C ALA A 247 -16.93 -12.59 23.29
N SER A 248 -16.69 -11.28 23.50
CA SER A 248 -16.66 -10.65 24.83
C SER A 248 -18.03 -10.19 25.31
N THR A 249 -19.05 -10.22 24.46
CA THR A 249 -20.41 -9.68 24.77
C THR A 249 -21.43 -10.81 25.04
N GLN A 250 -21.05 -12.08 24.96
CA GLN A 250 -21.85 -13.25 25.35
C GLN A 250 -21.45 -13.73 26.75
#